data_25db48aee8409735e71bde33a6c63035
#
_entry.id   25db48aee8409735e71bde33a6c63035
#
_cell.length_a   1.000
_cell.length_b   1.000
_cell.length_c   1.000
_cell.angle_alpha   90.00
_cell.angle_beta   90.00
_cell.angle_gamma   90.00
#
_symmetry.space_group_name_H-M   'P 1'
#
loop_
_entity.id
_entity.type
_entity.pdbx_description
1 polymer ?
#
loop_
_entity_poly.entity_id
_entity_poly.type
_entity_poly.pdbx_seq_one_letter_code
_entity_poly.pdbx_strand_id
1 'polypeptide(L)'
;MIKTLLTSNMALVAFLSIGIIFLLVGLTAKKTNDPLEKSKAIASFYDLKATSIDGEEINFKKFKGKKVLIVNTASACGYTYQYEGLQKLHDLYGEDVVVLGFPANDFLFQERGSDADIAEFCEKNYGVTFQMFSKITTKGRNQSPVYTWLTNKDLNGWNEKKPTWNFCKYLVNEDGDLVAFFDKSVKPLSKEITGLLQG
;
A
#
# COMPACT_ATOMS: atom_id res chain seq x y z
N MET A 1 -66.60 71.12 39.23
CA MET A 1 -67.33 71.50 38.06
C MET A 1 -66.59 71.10 36.82
N ILE A 2 -67.17 70.21 36.01
CA ILE A 2 -66.87 69.97 34.58
C ILE A 2 -65.58 69.24 34.29
N LYS A 3 -65.69 67.97 33.99
CA LYS A 3 -65.75 67.30 32.67
C LYS A 3 -64.57 67.69 31.78
N THR A 4 -63.77 66.85 31.25
CA THR A 4 -64.13 65.90 30.18
C THR A 4 -62.92 65.09 29.76
N LEU A 5 -63.16 63.84 29.52
CA LEU A 5 -62.89 63.01 28.32
C LEU A 5 -61.42 62.61 28.07
N LEU A 6 -61.16 61.42 28.47
CA LEU A 6 -60.96 60.30 27.59
C LEU A 6 -60.53 60.56 26.16
N THR A 7 -59.34 60.28 25.82
CA THR A 7 -59.12 59.56 24.59
C THR A 7 -58.03 58.49 24.81
N SER A 8 -58.56 57.32 24.75
CA SER A 8 -57.80 56.09 24.61
C SER A 8 -56.90 56.15 23.37
N ASN A 9 -55.67 56.08 23.53
CA ASN A 9 -54.81 55.60 22.45
C ASN A 9 -54.06 54.40 23.04
N MET A 10 -54.67 53.28 22.82
CA MET A 10 -53.98 51.99 22.88
C MET A 10 -52.88 51.99 21.83
N ALA A 11 -51.72 52.42 22.22
CA ALA A 11 -50.53 52.13 21.46
C ALA A 11 -50.31 50.61 21.55
N LEU A 12 -50.68 49.98 20.46
CA LEU A 12 -50.41 48.57 20.20
C LEU A 12 -48.88 48.40 20.19
N VAL A 13 -48.34 48.03 21.33
CA VAL A 13 -46.92 47.61 21.38
C VAL A 13 -46.86 46.28 20.69
N ALA A 14 -46.58 46.32 19.38
CA ALA A 14 -46.23 45.16 18.66
C ALA A 14 -44.86 44.67 19.18
N PHE A 15 -44.91 43.68 20.04
CA PHE A 15 -43.73 42.87 20.35
C PHE A 15 -43.30 42.18 19.03
N LEU A 16 -42.40 42.81 18.36
CA LEU A 16 -41.59 42.13 17.35
C LEU A 16 -40.73 41.10 18.10
N SER A 17 -41.31 39.93 18.27
CA SER A 17 -40.56 38.73 18.59
C SER A 17 -39.67 38.45 17.39
N ILE A 18 -38.44 38.98 17.47
CA ILE A 18 -37.37 38.55 16.59
C ILE A 18 -37.11 37.09 16.96
N GLY A 19 -37.80 36.22 16.25
CA GLY A 19 -37.53 34.81 16.24
C GLY A 19 -36.12 34.63 15.67
N ILE A 20 -35.14 34.55 16.55
CA ILE A 20 -33.84 34.03 16.19
C ILE A 20 -34.07 32.57 15.84
N ILE A 21 -34.33 32.33 14.58
CA ILE A 21 -34.22 30.99 14.00
C ILE A 21 -32.75 30.64 14.10
N PHE A 22 -32.40 29.99 15.20
CA PHE A 22 -31.20 29.19 15.24
C PHE A 22 -31.38 28.09 14.21
N LEU A 23 -30.92 28.37 12.99
CA LEU A 23 -30.65 27.36 12.02
C LEU A 23 -29.51 26.53 12.61
N LEU A 24 -29.87 25.55 13.43
CA LEU A 24 -29.02 24.42 13.80
C LEU A 24 -28.71 23.71 12.47
N VAL A 25 -27.72 24.24 11.76
CA VAL A 25 -26.99 23.45 10.79
C VAL A 25 -26.34 22.36 11.62
N GLY A 26 -27.08 21.27 11.77
CA GLY A 26 -26.50 20.03 12.28
C GLY A 26 -25.38 19.66 11.35
N LEU A 27 -24.16 20.08 11.68
CA LEU A 27 -22.97 19.39 11.23
C LEU A 27 -23.07 17.98 11.82
N THR A 28 -23.85 17.13 11.16
CA THR A 28 -23.60 15.70 11.26
C THR A 28 -22.20 15.52 10.72
N ALA A 29 -21.23 15.50 11.62
CA ALA A 29 -19.93 14.94 11.32
C ALA A 29 -20.20 13.51 10.85
N LYS A 30 -20.38 13.35 9.56
CA LYS A 30 -20.38 12.06 8.88
C LYS A 30 -19.01 11.50 9.23
N LYS A 31 -19.01 10.55 10.16
CA LYS A 31 -17.82 9.76 10.48
C LYS A 31 -17.56 8.96 9.22
N THR A 32 -16.90 9.59 8.27
CA THR A 32 -16.42 8.95 7.07
C THR A 32 -15.32 8.02 7.54
N ASN A 33 -15.65 6.74 7.66
CA ASN A 33 -14.66 5.67 7.54
C ASN A 33 -14.27 5.59 6.05
N ASP A 34 -14.00 6.76 5.43
CA ASP A 34 -13.39 6.75 4.12
C ASP A 34 -12.01 6.12 4.29
N PRO A 35 -11.69 5.09 3.50
CA PRO A 35 -10.32 4.66 3.35
C PRO A 35 -9.52 5.93 3.05
N LEU A 36 -8.45 6.18 3.81
CA LEU A 36 -7.53 7.29 3.65
C LEU A 36 -7.49 7.69 2.17
N GLU A 37 -7.92 8.92 1.87
CA GLU A 37 -7.95 9.42 0.50
C GLU A 37 -6.53 9.23 -0.06
N LYS A 38 -6.38 8.24 -0.94
CA LYS A 38 -5.09 7.92 -1.53
C LYS A 38 -4.72 9.12 -2.38
N SER A 39 -3.73 9.89 -1.95
CA SER A 39 -3.18 10.92 -2.81
C SER A 39 -2.60 10.22 -4.06
N LYS A 40 -2.71 10.89 -5.21
CA LYS A 40 -2.11 10.33 -6.43
C LYS A 40 -0.59 10.20 -6.22
N ALA A 41 -0.03 9.05 -6.55
CA ALA A 41 1.41 8.83 -6.49
C ALA A 41 2.14 9.91 -7.31
N ILE A 42 3.16 10.53 -6.73
CA ILE A 42 3.97 11.57 -7.40
C ILE A 42 4.99 10.92 -8.35
N ALA A 43 5.47 9.72 -8.01
CA ALA A 43 6.41 8.95 -8.81
C ALA A 43 5.75 7.67 -9.32
N SER A 44 5.87 7.41 -10.62
CA SER A 44 5.30 6.20 -11.22
C SER A 44 6.10 4.96 -10.81
N PHE A 45 5.40 3.89 -10.43
CA PHE A 45 5.99 2.56 -10.27
C PHE A 45 6.74 2.09 -11.53
N TYR A 46 6.23 2.45 -12.69
CA TYR A 46 6.80 2.05 -13.97
C TYR A 46 8.10 2.77 -14.35
N ASP A 47 8.50 3.83 -13.61
CA ASP A 47 9.79 4.49 -13.81
C ASP A 47 10.91 3.84 -13.00
N LEU A 48 10.55 2.87 -12.15
CA LEU A 48 11.51 2.08 -11.40
C LEU A 48 12.25 1.09 -12.30
N LYS A 49 13.44 0.73 -11.84
CA LYS A 49 14.26 -0.33 -12.43
C LYS A 49 15.08 -1.00 -11.34
N ALA A 50 15.45 -2.24 -11.58
CA ALA A 50 16.32 -3.00 -10.68
C ALA A 50 17.12 -4.03 -11.48
N THR A 51 18.26 -4.46 -10.93
CA THR A 51 19.09 -5.50 -11.54
C THR A 51 18.51 -6.87 -11.19
N SER A 52 18.29 -7.73 -12.19
CA SER A 52 17.87 -9.12 -11.98
C SER A 52 18.96 -9.91 -11.26
N ILE A 53 18.62 -11.08 -10.74
CA ILE A 53 19.60 -11.95 -10.07
C ILE A 53 20.69 -12.43 -11.02
N ASP A 54 20.44 -12.40 -12.32
CA ASP A 54 21.38 -12.77 -13.40
C ASP A 54 22.18 -11.56 -13.90
N GLY A 55 22.01 -10.37 -13.29
CA GLY A 55 22.77 -9.17 -13.60
C GLY A 55 22.18 -8.26 -14.68
N GLU A 56 20.99 -8.53 -15.21
CA GLU A 56 20.35 -7.71 -16.23
C GLU A 56 19.55 -6.54 -15.62
N GLU A 57 19.57 -5.37 -16.23
CA GLU A 57 18.71 -4.25 -15.82
C GLU A 57 17.25 -4.50 -16.29
N ILE A 58 16.33 -4.61 -15.36
CA ILE A 58 14.91 -4.78 -15.61
C ILE A 58 14.17 -3.45 -15.38
N ASN A 59 13.58 -2.90 -16.44
CA ASN A 59 12.71 -1.74 -16.35
C ASN A 59 11.28 -2.18 -16.02
N PHE A 60 10.65 -1.57 -15.01
CA PHE A 60 9.32 -1.98 -14.52
C PHE A 60 8.19 -1.61 -15.48
N LYS A 61 8.45 -0.84 -16.54
CA LYS A 61 7.49 -0.65 -17.65
C LYS A 61 7.05 -1.96 -18.27
N LYS A 62 7.89 -3.02 -18.20
CA LYS A 62 7.52 -4.36 -18.72
C LYS A 62 6.35 -5.01 -17.95
N PHE A 63 6.04 -4.55 -16.75
CA PHE A 63 4.96 -5.08 -15.91
C PHE A 63 3.64 -4.31 -16.07
N LYS A 64 3.58 -3.36 -16.99
CA LYS A 64 2.39 -2.53 -17.20
C LYS A 64 1.16 -3.39 -17.55
N GLY A 65 0.02 -3.09 -16.93
CA GLY A 65 -1.22 -3.84 -17.13
C GLY A 65 -1.30 -5.16 -16.36
N LYS A 66 -0.31 -5.44 -15.47
CA LYS A 66 -0.32 -6.61 -14.58
C LYS A 66 -0.29 -6.17 -13.12
N LYS A 67 -0.91 -6.95 -12.26
CA LYS A 67 -0.69 -6.83 -10.80
C LYS A 67 0.72 -7.31 -10.47
N VAL A 68 1.38 -6.64 -9.52
CA VAL A 68 2.76 -6.98 -9.14
C VAL A 68 2.85 -7.20 -7.64
N LEU A 69 3.19 -8.42 -7.23
CA LEU A 69 3.46 -8.77 -5.84
C LEU A 69 4.96 -8.72 -5.57
N ILE A 70 5.41 -7.74 -4.79
CA ILE A 70 6.80 -7.49 -4.45
C ILE A 70 7.08 -8.06 -3.06
N VAL A 71 8.12 -8.86 -2.91
CA VAL A 71 8.45 -9.57 -1.66
C VAL A 71 9.94 -9.43 -1.36
N ASN A 72 10.29 -9.02 -0.12
CA ASN A 72 11.68 -9.15 0.34
C ASN A 72 11.93 -10.54 0.89
N THR A 73 12.95 -11.22 0.39
CA THR A 73 13.20 -12.64 0.65
C THR A 73 14.50 -12.88 1.38
N ALA A 74 14.66 -14.08 1.95
CA ALA A 74 15.92 -14.55 2.52
C ALA A 74 15.96 -16.08 2.60
N SER A 75 17.15 -16.66 2.38
CA SER A 75 17.39 -18.12 2.32
C SER A 75 17.46 -18.79 3.70
N ALA A 76 17.82 -18.04 4.77
CA ALA A 76 18.00 -18.58 6.13
C ALA A 76 17.02 -17.99 7.15
N CYS A 77 15.75 -17.81 6.76
CA CYS A 77 14.69 -17.22 7.56
C CYS A 77 13.67 -18.31 7.98
N GLY A 78 13.04 -18.15 9.15
CA GLY A 78 11.92 -19.03 9.55
C GLY A 78 10.70 -18.95 8.61
N TYR A 79 10.65 -17.95 7.73
CA TYR A 79 9.59 -17.78 6.73
C TYR A 79 9.99 -18.23 5.31
N THR A 80 11.20 -18.78 5.12
CA THR A 80 11.72 -19.21 3.80
C THR A 80 10.82 -20.22 3.09
N TYR A 81 10.07 -21.03 3.84
CA TYR A 81 9.05 -21.93 3.30
C TYR A 81 7.99 -21.23 2.43
N GLN A 82 7.85 -19.90 2.55
CA GLN A 82 6.89 -19.15 1.73
C GLN A 82 7.28 -19.05 0.25
N TYR A 83 8.52 -19.37 -0.11
CA TYR A 83 8.89 -19.51 -1.52
C TYR A 83 8.00 -20.52 -2.26
N GLU A 84 7.65 -21.64 -1.62
CA GLU A 84 6.70 -22.61 -2.19
C GLU A 84 5.34 -21.97 -2.52
N GLY A 85 4.81 -21.17 -1.60
CA GLY A 85 3.54 -20.48 -1.81
C GLY A 85 3.62 -19.37 -2.85
N LEU A 86 4.77 -18.67 -2.96
CA LEU A 86 5.03 -17.65 -3.98
C LEU A 86 5.12 -18.30 -5.36
N GLN A 87 5.80 -19.45 -5.48
CA GLN A 87 5.89 -20.19 -6.74
C GLN A 87 4.50 -20.69 -7.16
N LYS A 88 3.72 -21.27 -6.25
CA LYS A 88 2.35 -21.70 -6.54
C LYS A 88 1.46 -20.52 -6.97
N LEU A 89 1.63 -19.34 -6.37
CA LEU A 89 0.90 -18.14 -6.77
C LEU A 89 1.31 -17.72 -8.19
N HIS A 90 2.60 -17.75 -8.50
CA HIS A 90 3.13 -17.50 -9.83
C HIS A 90 2.55 -18.48 -10.88
N ASP A 91 2.51 -19.76 -10.57
CA ASP A 91 1.98 -20.79 -11.45
C ASP A 91 0.47 -20.64 -11.72
N LEU A 92 -0.29 -20.22 -10.70
CA LEU A 92 -1.75 -20.09 -10.79
C LEU A 92 -2.22 -18.79 -11.44
N TYR A 93 -1.48 -17.70 -11.26
CA TYR A 93 -1.90 -16.33 -11.62
C TYR A 93 -0.91 -15.64 -12.57
N GLY A 94 0.15 -16.31 -13.05
CA GLY A 94 1.27 -15.67 -13.77
C GLY A 94 0.91 -14.95 -15.05
N GLU A 95 -0.28 -15.17 -15.62
CA GLU A 95 -0.77 -14.38 -16.75
C GLU A 95 -1.12 -12.94 -16.35
N ASP A 96 -1.72 -12.77 -15.17
CA ASP A 96 -2.24 -11.48 -14.69
C ASP A 96 -1.40 -10.89 -13.55
N VAL A 97 -0.65 -11.73 -12.83
CA VAL A 97 0.11 -11.35 -11.63
C VAL A 97 1.58 -11.70 -11.79
N VAL A 98 2.43 -10.72 -11.58
CA VAL A 98 3.89 -10.91 -11.55
C VAL A 98 4.37 -10.95 -10.11
N VAL A 99 5.12 -11.98 -9.75
CA VAL A 99 5.84 -12.07 -8.46
C VAL A 99 7.27 -11.56 -8.66
N LEU A 100 7.71 -10.64 -7.81
CA LEU A 100 9.05 -10.07 -7.81
C LEU A 100 9.72 -10.34 -6.46
N GLY A 101 10.76 -11.16 -6.45
CA GLY A 101 11.55 -11.51 -5.27
C GLY A 101 12.79 -10.66 -5.14
N PHE A 102 12.95 -10.00 -3.99
CA PHE A 102 14.11 -9.16 -3.66
C PHE A 102 14.86 -9.72 -2.46
N PRO A 103 15.94 -10.46 -2.65
CA PRO A 103 16.78 -10.92 -1.54
C PRO A 103 17.31 -9.73 -0.72
N ALA A 104 17.24 -9.84 0.61
CA ALA A 104 17.65 -8.75 1.50
C ALA A 104 18.32 -9.28 2.79
N ASN A 105 19.51 -8.78 3.10
CA ASN A 105 20.28 -9.19 4.28
C ASN A 105 20.07 -8.29 5.51
N ASP A 106 19.01 -7.45 5.51
CA ASP A 106 18.76 -6.44 6.54
C ASP A 106 18.25 -7.01 7.87
N PHE A 107 17.80 -8.27 7.88
CA PHE A 107 17.16 -8.90 9.03
C PHE A 107 18.00 -10.06 9.54
N LEU A 108 18.82 -9.79 10.54
CA LEU A 108 19.71 -10.74 11.22
C LEU A 108 20.66 -11.51 10.27
N PHE A 109 21.08 -10.87 9.18
CA PHE A 109 22.00 -11.50 8.22
C PHE A 109 21.51 -12.84 7.67
N GLN A 110 20.22 -12.95 7.37
CA GLN A 110 19.58 -14.18 6.89
C GLN A 110 19.72 -14.40 5.37
N GLU A 111 20.41 -13.48 4.64
CA GLU A 111 20.69 -13.60 3.21
C GLU A 111 22.16 -13.28 2.91
N ARG A 112 23.04 -14.19 3.29
CA ARG A 112 24.51 -13.96 3.21
C ARG A 112 25.09 -14.32 1.85
N GLY A 113 24.45 -15.22 1.10
CA GLY A 113 24.93 -15.73 -0.19
C GLY A 113 25.16 -14.64 -1.23
N SER A 114 25.94 -14.93 -2.24
CA SER A 114 25.99 -14.16 -3.47
C SER A 114 24.68 -14.30 -4.24
N ASP A 115 24.46 -13.47 -5.28
CA ASP A 115 23.28 -13.61 -6.13
C ASP A 115 23.22 -15.00 -6.78
N ALA A 116 24.37 -15.55 -7.20
CA ALA A 116 24.46 -16.91 -7.73
C ALA A 116 24.05 -17.99 -6.70
N ASP A 117 24.53 -17.88 -5.44
CA ASP A 117 24.17 -18.82 -4.37
C ASP A 117 22.66 -18.75 -4.08
N ILE A 118 22.08 -17.54 -4.12
CA ILE A 118 20.65 -17.33 -3.88
C ILE A 118 19.82 -17.91 -5.02
N ALA A 119 20.23 -17.69 -6.27
CA ALA A 119 19.56 -18.24 -7.45
C ALA A 119 19.53 -19.76 -7.39
N GLU A 120 20.69 -20.38 -7.14
CA GLU A 120 20.82 -21.82 -6.99
C GLU A 120 19.95 -22.37 -5.83
N PHE A 121 19.95 -21.67 -4.68
CA PHE A 121 19.12 -22.05 -3.53
C PHE A 121 17.63 -22.03 -3.87
N CYS A 122 17.15 -20.96 -4.51
CA CYS A 122 15.76 -20.80 -4.88
C CYS A 122 15.31 -21.84 -5.90
N GLU A 123 16.12 -22.11 -6.93
CA GLU A 123 15.84 -23.13 -7.94
C GLU A 123 15.82 -24.55 -7.33
N LYS A 124 16.88 -24.94 -6.65
CA LYS A 124 17.02 -26.31 -6.14
C LYS A 124 16.03 -26.68 -5.04
N ASN A 125 15.70 -25.73 -4.15
CA ASN A 125 14.88 -26.05 -2.99
C ASN A 125 13.39 -25.78 -3.21
N TYR A 126 13.03 -24.84 -4.10
CA TYR A 126 11.65 -24.37 -4.28
C TYR A 126 11.18 -24.32 -5.72
N GLY A 127 12.07 -24.64 -6.69
CA GLY A 127 11.74 -24.57 -8.12
C GLY A 127 11.31 -23.17 -8.56
N VAL A 128 11.90 -22.11 -7.98
CA VAL A 128 11.52 -20.72 -8.25
C VAL A 128 11.78 -20.37 -9.71
N THR A 129 10.72 -19.96 -10.42
CA THR A 129 10.78 -19.49 -11.80
C THR A 129 10.28 -18.05 -11.96
N PHE A 130 9.67 -17.47 -10.92
CA PHE A 130 9.32 -16.05 -10.95
C PHE A 130 10.56 -15.15 -10.88
N GLN A 131 10.40 -13.87 -11.27
CA GLN A 131 11.51 -12.94 -11.37
C GLN A 131 12.17 -12.67 -10.02
N MET A 132 13.42 -13.09 -9.90
CA MET A 132 14.30 -12.72 -8.78
C MET A 132 15.21 -11.56 -9.17
N PHE A 133 15.57 -10.74 -8.19
CA PHE A 133 16.49 -9.60 -8.35
C PHE A 133 17.77 -9.80 -7.55
N SER A 134 18.82 -9.06 -7.91
CA SER A 134 20.04 -8.98 -7.13
C SER A 134 19.74 -8.56 -5.70
N LYS A 135 20.55 -9.00 -4.76
CA LYS A 135 20.40 -8.67 -3.34
C LYS A 135 20.44 -7.15 -3.11
N ILE A 136 19.45 -6.66 -2.37
CA ILE A 136 19.27 -5.24 -2.11
C ILE A 136 19.24 -4.94 -0.61
N THR A 137 19.22 -3.64 -0.30
CA THR A 137 18.90 -3.12 1.04
C THR A 137 17.47 -2.56 1.05
N THR A 138 16.63 -3.02 1.99
CA THR A 138 15.22 -2.62 2.10
C THR A 138 14.98 -1.43 3.03
N LYS A 139 16.02 -0.99 3.78
CA LYS A 139 15.92 0.08 4.79
C LYS A 139 17.26 0.81 4.97
N GLY A 140 17.22 1.98 5.63
CA GLY A 140 18.43 2.74 5.98
C GLY A 140 18.96 3.59 4.83
N ARG A 141 20.22 4.06 4.97
CA ARG A 141 20.82 5.05 4.05
C ARG A 141 20.94 4.54 2.61
N ASN A 142 21.20 3.25 2.45
CA ASN A 142 21.42 2.60 1.15
C ASN A 142 20.17 1.85 0.65
N GLN A 143 18.99 2.27 1.13
CA GLN A 143 17.73 1.66 0.70
C GLN A 143 17.59 1.74 -0.83
N SER A 144 17.21 0.62 -1.46
CA SER A 144 17.02 0.56 -2.90
C SER A 144 15.90 1.50 -3.37
N PRO A 145 15.97 2.05 -4.58
CA PRO A 145 14.92 2.92 -5.13
C PRO A 145 13.53 2.27 -5.11
N VAL A 146 13.44 0.96 -5.34
CA VAL A 146 12.18 0.20 -5.28
C VAL A 146 11.58 0.27 -3.87
N TYR A 147 12.38 -0.02 -2.84
CA TYR A 147 11.89 0.01 -1.45
C TYR A 147 11.72 1.43 -0.93
N THR A 148 12.47 2.41 -1.47
CA THR A 148 12.22 3.84 -1.21
C THR A 148 10.83 4.23 -1.69
N TRP A 149 10.46 3.84 -2.91
CA TRP A 149 9.11 4.09 -3.44
C TRP A 149 8.04 3.36 -2.63
N LEU A 150 8.22 2.08 -2.33
CA LEU A 150 7.25 1.26 -1.59
C LEU A 150 6.96 1.77 -0.17
N THR A 151 7.91 2.48 0.46
CA THR A 151 7.84 2.87 1.87
C THR A 151 7.79 4.37 2.12
N ASN A 152 7.57 5.16 1.06
CA ASN A 152 7.44 6.61 1.14
C ASN A 152 6.10 7.05 0.53
N LYS A 153 5.17 7.50 1.37
CA LYS A 153 3.83 7.92 0.97
C LYS A 153 3.84 9.10 -0.02
N ASP A 154 4.84 9.97 0.05
CA ASP A 154 4.97 11.10 -0.87
C ASP A 154 5.29 10.63 -2.30
N LEU A 155 5.87 9.43 -2.46
CA LEU A 155 6.15 8.83 -3.76
C LEU A 155 5.01 7.91 -4.24
N ASN A 156 4.50 7.04 -3.35
CA ASN A 156 3.53 6.00 -3.70
C ASN A 156 2.06 6.36 -3.45
N GLY A 157 1.81 7.51 -2.81
CA GLY A 157 0.47 8.05 -2.58
C GLY A 157 -0.15 7.75 -1.20
N TRP A 158 0.34 6.74 -0.42
CA TRP A 158 -0.27 6.46 0.88
C TRP A 158 0.58 5.65 1.88
N ASN A 159 1.49 4.79 1.42
CA ASN A 159 2.11 3.80 2.29
C ASN A 159 3.44 4.26 2.87
N GLU A 160 3.57 4.17 4.20
CA GLU A 160 4.82 4.38 4.94
C GLU A 160 5.29 3.10 5.65
N LYS A 161 4.53 2.00 5.55
CA LYS A 161 4.89 0.74 6.22
C LYS A 161 6.12 0.14 5.57
N LYS A 162 7.17 -0.02 6.37
CA LYS A 162 8.43 -0.65 5.98
C LYS A 162 8.38 -2.14 6.27
N PRO A 163 9.19 -2.97 5.59
CA PRO A 163 9.34 -4.36 5.97
C PRO A 163 9.75 -4.48 7.44
N THR A 164 8.98 -5.22 8.21
CA THR A 164 9.25 -5.53 9.62
C THR A 164 10.19 -6.73 9.75
N TRP A 165 10.24 -7.56 8.73
CA TRP A 165 11.05 -8.77 8.62
C TRP A 165 11.17 -9.20 7.16
N ASN A 166 11.86 -10.33 6.89
CA ASN A 166 11.82 -10.99 5.59
C ASN A 166 10.40 -11.49 5.29
N PHE A 167 10.05 -11.58 4.02
CA PHE A 167 8.74 -12.01 3.50
C PHE A 167 7.57 -11.05 3.81
N CYS A 168 7.82 -9.76 4.00
CA CYS A 168 6.78 -8.75 3.84
C CYS A 168 6.45 -8.57 2.35
N LYS A 169 5.20 -8.25 2.03
CA LYS A 169 4.75 -8.15 0.65
C LYS A 169 4.06 -6.82 0.40
N TYR A 170 4.17 -6.35 -0.83
CA TYR A 170 3.49 -5.16 -1.35
C TYR A 170 2.79 -5.55 -2.64
N LEU A 171 1.56 -5.10 -2.81
CA LEU A 171 0.79 -5.33 -4.03
C LEU A 171 0.60 -4.01 -4.78
N VAL A 172 1.00 -4.01 -6.04
CA VAL A 172 0.76 -2.93 -7.00
C VAL A 172 -0.30 -3.42 -7.99
N ASN A 173 -1.28 -2.58 -8.32
CA ASN A 173 -2.32 -2.91 -9.30
C ASN A 173 -1.87 -2.70 -10.74
N GLU A 174 -2.75 -2.97 -11.70
CA GLU A 174 -2.51 -2.88 -13.14
C GLU A 174 -2.19 -1.45 -13.62
N ASP A 175 -2.63 -0.45 -12.87
CA ASP A 175 -2.38 0.97 -13.15
C ASP A 175 -1.03 1.46 -12.60
N GLY A 176 -0.37 0.62 -11.79
CA GLY A 176 0.90 0.95 -11.14
C GLY A 176 0.74 1.62 -9.77
N ASP A 177 -0.46 1.58 -9.19
CA ASP A 177 -0.71 2.11 -7.85
C ASP A 177 -0.42 1.04 -6.80
N LEU A 178 0.27 1.43 -5.72
CA LEU A 178 0.43 0.58 -4.55
C LEU A 178 -0.92 0.45 -3.84
N VAL A 179 -1.44 -0.77 -3.70
CA VAL A 179 -2.79 -1.01 -3.16
C VAL A 179 -2.80 -1.73 -1.82
N ALA A 180 -1.75 -2.50 -1.49
CA ALA A 180 -1.70 -3.21 -0.22
C ALA A 180 -0.26 -3.43 0.28
N PHE A 181 -0.15 -3.56 1.60
CA PHE A 181 1.02 -4.06 2.32
C PHE A 181 0.58 -5.24 3.21
N PHE A 182 1.36 -6.31 3.17
CA PHE A 182 1.13 -7.50 4.00
C PHE A 182 2.37 -7.81 4.85
N ASP A 183 2.16 -8.03 6.13
CA ASP A 183 3.23 -8.46 7.04
C ASP A 183 3.72 -9.88 6.67
N LYS A 184 4.91 -10.22 7.15
CA LYS A 184 5.56 -11.52 6.94
C LYS A 184 4.70 -12.74 7.26
N SER A 185 3.77 -12.63 8.20
CA SER A 185 2.89 -13.71 8.61
C SER A 185 1.80 -14.04 7.59
N VAL A 186 1.46 -13.11 6.71
CA VAL A 186 0.44 -13.31 5.66
C VAL A 186 1.00 -14.22 4.57
N LYS A 187 0.42 -15.41 4.42
CA LYS A 187 0.88 -16.41 3.46
C LYS A 187 0.52 -16.00 2.03
N PRO A 188 1.35 -16.34 1.02
CA PRO A 188 1.11 -15.92 -0.38
C PRO A 188 -0.26 -16.32 -0.94
N LEU A 189 -0.77 -17.50 -0.58
CA LEU A 189 -2.07 -18.00 -1.03
C LEU A 189 -3.21 -17.75 -0.04
N SER A 190 -3.03 -16.84 0.93
CA SER A 190 -4.12 -16.46 1.82
C SER A 190 -5.19 -15.66 1.10
N LYS A 191 -6.44 -15.68 1.61
CA LYS A 191 -7.55 -14.90 1.04
C LYS A 191 -7.29 -13.40 1.04
N GLU A 192 -6.46 -12.91 1.96
CA GLU A 192 -6.06 -11.50 2.03
C GLU A 192 -5.29 -11.06 0.79
N ILE A 193 -4.48 -11.95 0.20
CA ILE A 193 -3.76 -11.69 -1.05
C ILE A 193 -4.62 -12.10 -2.24
N THR A 194 -5.05 -13.38 -2.30
CA THR A 194 -5.75 -13.91 -3.48
C THR A 194 -7.07 -13.21 -3.78
N GLY A 195 -7.75 -12.68 -2.77
CA GLY A 195 -8.97 -11.88 -2.95
C GLY A 195 -8.72 -10.54 -3.67
N LEU A 196 -7.51 -10.01 -3.65
CA LEU A 196 -7.12 -8.79 -4.39
C LEU A 196 -6.56 -9.10 -5.80
N LEU A 197 -6.29 -10.36 -6.08
CA LEU A 197 -5.77 -10.79 -7.39
C LEU A 197 -6.90 -11.12 -8.37
N GLN A 198 -8.07 -11.50 -7.84
CA GLN A 198 -9.27 -11.84 -8.62
C GLN A 198 -10.14 -10.58 -8.72
N GLY A 199 -10.00 -9.80 -9.76
CA GLY A 199 -10.82 -8.62 -9.97
C GLY A 199 -10.53 -7.93 -11.26
#